data_4159903349afee531b6a039af7e3ac55
#
_entry.id   4159903349afee531b6a039af7e3ac55
#
_cell.length_a   1.000
_cell.length_b   1.000
_cell.length_c   1.000
_cell.angle_alpha   90.00
_cell.angle_beta   90.00
_cell.angle_gamma   90.00
#
_symmetry.space_group_name_H-M   'P 1'
#
loop_
_entity.id
_entity.type
_entity.pdbx_description
1 polymer ?
#
loop_
_entity_poly.entity_id
_entity_poly.type
_entity_poly.pdbx_seq_one_letter_code
_entity_poly.pdbx_strand_id
1 'polypeptide(L)'
;MTDTTRTTPMTEMTQTTEAADMLSTLRAIPGLRRAWPAGRDSEPASASIECVDGRGRLRAGHVTVGGAPDLLPYASDPALPALSRQLTGRLVVHRAGRRAVVMEASRVRKIVRPHKAASLVRAHTTAASVL
;
A
#
# COMPACT_ATOMS: atom_id res chain seq x y z
N MET A 1 25.23 -34.17 -30.19
CA MET A 1 24.07 -34.21 -29.32
C MET A 1 24.05 -33.00 -28.43
N THR A 2 23.24 -32.15 -28.76
CA THR A 2 23.11 -30.89 -28.03
C THR A 2 22.20 -31.09 -26.85
N ASP A 3 22.79 -31.09 -25.72
CA ASP A 3 22.04 -31.07 -24.49
C ASP A 3 21.43 -29.67 -24.32
N THR A 4 20.20 -29.52 -24.75
CA THR A 4 19.43 -28.34 -24.50
C THR A 4 18.75 -28.45 -23.14
N THR A 5 19.53 -28.64 -22.12
CA THR A 5 19.00 -28.47 -20.79
C THR A 5 18.72 -26.97 -20.62
N ARG A 6 17.51 -26.62 -20.84
CA ARG A 6 17.00 -25.33 -20.37
C ARG A 6 17.11 -25.34 -18.86
N THR A 7 18.21 -24.89 -18.38
CA THR A 7 18.33 -24.56 -16.96
C THR A 7 17.49 -23.33 -16.75
N THR A 8 16.30 -23.52 -16.18
CA THR A 8 15.53 -22.38 -15.68
C THR A 8 16.42 -21.62 -14.73
N PRO A 9 16.65 -20.33 -14.93
CA PRO A 9 17.52 -19.58 -14.05
C PRO A 9 17.03 -19.73 -12.60
N MET A 10 17.92 -20.02 -11.68
CA MET A 10 17.59 -20.17 -10.26
C MET A 10 16.83 -18.94 -9.75
N THR A 11 17.11 -17.76 -10.30
CA THR A 11 16.43 -16.51 -9.99
C THR A 11 14.93 -16.60 -10.28
N GLU A 12 14.53 -17.22 -11.40
CA GLU A 12 13.11 -17.35 -11.76
C GLU A 12 12.38 -18.30 -10.83
N MET A 13 12.99 -19.40 -10.45
CA MET A 13 12.41 -20.33 -9.48
C MET A 13 12.26 -19.69 -8.10
N THR A 14 13.24 -18.92 -7.66
CA THR A 14 13.18 -18.19 -6.40
C THR A 14 12.04 -17.17 -6.40
N GLN A 15 11.88 -16.41 -7.48
CA GLN A 15 10.81 -15.43 -7.61
C GLN A 15 9.42 -16.07 -7.57
N THR A 16 9.25 -17.22 -8.21
CA THR A 16 7.98 -17.96 -8.20
C THR A 16 7.66 -18.46 -6.79
N THR A 17 8.66 -18.98 -6.06
CA THR A 17 8.48 -19.44 -4.67
C THR A 17 8.13 -18.28 -3.76
N GLU A 18 8.80 -17.14 -3.89
CA GLU A 18 8.51 -15.93 -3.10
C GLU A 18 7.10 -15.41 -3.38
N ALA A 19 6.64 -15.42 -4.62
CA ALA A 19 5.29 -15.03 -4.97
C ALA A 19 4.25 -15.96 -4.33
N ALA A 20 4.48 -17.27 -4.35
CA ALA A 20 3.59 -18.24 -3.72
C ALA A 20 3.56 -18.05 -2.20
N ASP A 21 4.71 -17.81 -1.58
CA ASP A 21 4.82 -17.56 -0.14
C ASP A 21 4.13 -16.25 0.25
N MET A 22 4.25 -15.21 -0.57
CA MET A 22 3.54 -13.95 -0.34
C MET A 22 2.03 -14.15 -0.40
N LEU A 23 1.52 -14.89 -1.38
CA LEU A 23 0.10 -15.19 -1.46
C LEU A 23 -0.39 -15.94 -0.23
N SER A 24 0.37 -16.93 0.25
CA SER A 24 0.03 -17.66 1.47
C SER A 24 0.02 -16.72 2.68
N THR A 25 1.00 -15.83 2.78
CA THR A 25 1.09 -14.84 3.85
C THR A 25 -0.14 -13.92 3.83
N LEU A 26 -0.49 -13.41 2.66
CA LEU A 26 -1.63 -12.50 2.51
C LEU A 26 -2.97 -13.18 2.81
N ARG A 27 -3.15 -14.43 2.38
CA ARG A 27 -4.38 -15.18 2.63
C ARG A 27 -4.61 -15.46 4.12
N ALA A 28 -3.56 -15.47 4.91
CA ALA A 28 -3.65 -15.68 6.35
C ALA A 28 -4.04 -14.42 7.13
N ILE A 29 -4.11 -13.25 6.48
CA ILE A 29 -4.43 -11.99 7.15
C ILE A 29 -5.94 -11.80 7.24
N PRO A 30 -6.52 -11.75 8.46
CA PRO A 30 -7.95 -11.49 8.60
C PRO A 30 -8.34 -10.12 8.10
N GLY A 31 -9.45 -10.04 7.37
CA GLY A 31 -10.00 -8.77 6.91
C GLY A 31 -9.20 -8.06 5.84
N LEU A 32 -8.26 -8.74 5.20
CA LEU A 32 -7.47 -8.15 4.13
C LEU A 32 -8.36 -7.65 2.98
N ARG A 33 -8.16 -6.39 2.57
CA ARG A 33 -8.87 -5.80 1.44
C ARG A 33 -8.00 -5.58 0.23
N ARG A 34 -6.81 -5.05 0.44
CA ARG A 34 -5.86 -4.74 -0.64
C ARG A 34 -4.45 -5.03 -0.18
N ALA A 35 -3.61 -5.35 -1.14
CA ALA A 35 -2.18 -5.50 -0.93
C ALA A 35 -1.44 -4.92 -2.12
N TRP A 36 -0.33 -4.25 -1.83
CA TRP A 36 0.57 -3.69 -2.83
C TRP A 36 1.95 -4.27 -2.58
N PRO A 37 2.35 -5.30 -3.33
CA PRO A 37 3.67 -5.88 -3.16
C PRO A 37 4.76 -4.84 -3.36
N ALA A 38 5.80 -4.90 -2.57
CA ALA A 38 6.97 -4.05 -2.73
C ALA A 38 7.69 -4.43 -4.04
N GLY A 39 8.50 -3.50 -4.55
CA GLY A 39 9.27 -3.74 -5.76
C GLY A 39 10.22 -4.92 -5.63
N ARG A 40 10.72 -5.39 -6.77
CA ARG A 40 11.59 -6.58 -6.87
C ARG A 40 12.87 -6.50 -6.06
N ASP A 41 13.32 -5.29 -5.73
CA ASP A 41 14.54 -5.07 -4.97
C ASP A 41 14.35 -5.14 -3.46
N SER A 42 13.12 -5.41 -3.03
CA SER A 42 12.83 -5.56 -1.60
C SER A 42 13.21 -6.95 -1.12
N GLU A 43 14.16 -7.03 -0.20
CA GLU A 43 14.52 -8.26 0.48
C GLU A 43 14.50 -8.03 1.99
N PRO A 44 13.77 -8.87 2.76
CA PRO A 44 12.88 -9.93 2.27
C PRO A 44 11.63 -9.37 1.58
N ALA A 45 10.94 -10.24 0.83
CA ALA A 45 9.71 -9.84 0.14
C ALA A 45 8.68 -9.32 1.13
N SER A 46 8.06 -8.20 0.80
CA SER A 46 7.09 -7.53 1.65
C SER A 46 5.96 -6.92 0.83
N ALA A 47 4.91 -6.51 1.50
CA ALA A 47 3.79 -5.81 0.88
C ALA A 47 3.23 -4.76 1.83
N SER A 48 2.75 -3.66 1.28
CA SER A 48 1.85 -2.77 1.99
C SER A 48 0.46 -3.41 1.97
N ILE A 49 -0.27 -3.34 3.05
CA ILE A 49 -1.59 -3.96 3.17
C ILE A 49 -2.62 -3.00 3.75
N GLU A 50 -3.87 -3.29 3.43
CA GLU A 50 -5.03 -2.59 3.95
C GLU A 50 -6.02 -3.64 4.44
N CYS A 51 -6.38 -3.55 5.70
CA CYS A 51 -7.28 -4.51 6.37
C CYS A 51 -8.43 -3.80 7.05
N VAL A 52 -9.53 -4.53 7.25
CA VAL A 52 -10.60 -4.10 8.13
C VAL A 52 -10.45 -4.83 9.46
N ASP A 53 -10.33 -4.11 10.55
CA ASP A 53 -10.15 -4.69 11.89
C ASP A 53 -11.48 -5.19 12.47
N GLY A 54 -11.44 -5.78 13.68
CA GLY A 54 -12.61 -6.32 14.34
C GLY A 54 -13.67 -5.28 14.71
N ARG A 55 -13.34 -3.99 14.62
CA ARG A 55 -14.27 -2.87 14.82
C ARG A 55 -14.80 -2.28 13.51
N GLY A 56 -14.47 -2.91 12.38
CA GLY A 56 -14.89 -2.42 11.06
C GLY A 56 -14.10 -1.22 10.55
N ARG A 57 -12.94 -0.91 11.16
CA ARG A 57 -12.11 0.24 10.77
C ARG A 57 -11.04 -0.18 9.79
N LEU A 58 -10.77 0.68 8.82
CA LEU A 58 -9.73 0.46 7.84
C LEU A 58 -8.36 0.72 8.45
N ARG A 59 -7.48 -0.26 8.41
CA ARG A 59 -6.12 -0.17 8.96
C ARG A 59 -5.10 -0.46 7.87
N ALA A 60 -4.09 0.37 7.80
CA ALA A 60 -2.97 0.20 6.88
C ALA A 60 -1.75 -0.35 7.60
N GLY A 61 -0.91 -1.04 6.88
CA GLY A 61 0.33 -1.54 7.44
C GLY A 61 1.21 -2.23 6.43
N HIS A 62 2.08 -3.07 6.93
CA HIS A 62 3.03 -3.84 6.13
C HIS A 62 3.07 -5.28 6.63
N VAL A 63 3.43 -6.18 5.75
CA VAL A 63 3.70 -7.57 6.08
C VAL A 63 4.93 -8.04 5.31
N THR A 64 5.77 -8.82 5.98
CA THR A 64 6.88 -9.54 5.35
C THR A 64 6.47 -10.99 5.17
N VAL A 65 6.93 -11.62 4.10
CA VAL A 65 6.65 -13.04 3.84
C VAL A 65 6.90 -13.88 5.09
N GLY A 66 5.89 -14.67 5.47
CA GLY A 66 5.95 -15.52 6.65
C GLY A 66 5.77 -14.81 7.97
N GLY A 67 5.65 -13.49 7.97
CA GLY A 67 5.49 -12.68 9.18
C GLY A 67 4.06 -12.32 9.49
N ALA A 68 3.84 -11.79 10.68
CA ALA A 68 2.56 -11.21 11.07
C ALA A 68 2.45 -9.78 10.53
N PRO A 69 1.24 -9.30 10.23
CA PRO A 69 1.06 -7.93 9.77
C PRO A 69 1.39 -6.92 10.87
N ASP A 70 2.06 -5.86 10.48
CA ASP A 70 2.34 -4.70 11.33
C ASP A 70 1.42 -3.57 10.90
N LEU A 71 0.39 -3.29 11.67
CA LEU A 71 -0.65 -2.33 11.34
C LEU A 71 -0.46 -1.00 12.08
N LEU A 72 -0.62 0.09 11.35
CA LEU A 72 -0.67 1.42 11.95
C LEU A 72 -1.98 1.58 12.74
N PRO A 73 -1.98 2.45 13.77
CA PRO A 73 -3.24 2.84 14.42
C PRO A 73 -4.21 3.43 13.42
N TYR A 74 -5.50 3.29 13.68
CA TYR A 74 -6.54 3.83 12.80
C TYR A 74 -6.35 5.32 12.52
N ALA A 75 -6.44 5.69 11.25
CA ALA A 75 -6.34 7.08 10.78
C ALA A 75 -5.06 7.80 11.24
N SER A 76 -3.99 7.04 11.44
CA SER A 76 -2.70 7.58 11.87
C SER A 76 -1.59 7.06 10.97
N ASP A 77 -0.82 7.97 10.40
CA ASP A 77 0.31 7.62 9.54
C ASP A 77 1.35 8.72 9.65
N PRO A 78 2.57 8.41 10.13
CA PRO A 78 3.62 9.43 10.27
C PRO A 78 3.97 10.15 8.98
N ALA A 79 3.83 9.48 7.83
CA ALA A 79 4.09 10.09 6.52
C ALA A 79 2.93 10.92 5.99
N LEU A 80 1.75 10.82 6.62
CA LEU A 80 0.53 11.51 6.23
C LEU A 80 -0.07 12.26 7.42
N PRO A 81 0.61 13.31 7.92
CA PRO A 81 0.18 13.99 9.15
C PRO A 81 -1.22 14.61 9.04
N ALA A 82 -1.63 15.01 7.84
CA ALA A 82 -2.97 15.57 7.63
C ALA A 82 -4.09 14.56 7.90
N LEU A 83 -3.82 13.26 7.85
CA LEU A 83 -4.83 12.24 8.05
C LEU A 83 -5.43 12.29 9.45
N SER A 84 -4.61 12.32 10.49
CA SER A 84 -5.09 12.37 11.87
C SER A 84 -5.67 13.73 12.25
N ARG A 85 -5.18 14.82 11.62
CA ARG A 85 -5.62 16.18 11.92
C ARG A 85 -6.94 16.54 11.26
N GLN A 86 -7.24 15.96 10.10
CA GLN A 86 -8.33 16.40 9.25
C GLN A 86 -9.30 15.28 8.87
N LEU A 87 -9.36 14.23 9.66
CA LEU A 87 -10.32 13.16 9.40
C LEU A 87 -11.72 13.63 9.78
N THR A 88 -12.51 14.03 8.81
CA THR A 88 -13.89 14.49 8.97
C THR A 88 -14.88 13.63 8.21
N GLY A 89 -14.49 12.45 7.78
CA GLY A 89 -15.30 11.56 6.99
C GLY A 89 -14.91 10.13 7.17
N ARG A 90 -15.23 9.31 6.18
CA ARG A 90 -14.92 7.89 6.19
C ARG A 90 -13.61 7.62 5.45
N LEU A 91 -12.67 6.97 6.13
CA LEU A 91 -11.44 6.51 5.51
C LEU A 91 -11.75 5.29 4.64
N VAL A 92 -11.55 5.42 3.33
CA VAL A 92 -11.90 4.36 2.36
C VAL A 92 -10.70 3.73 1.69
N VAL A 93 -9.54 4.41 1.69
CA VAL A 93 -8.27 3.85 1.22
C VAL A 93 -7.17 4.37 2.14
N HIS A 94 -6.29 3.48 2.56
CA HIS A 94 -5.07 3.88 3.26
C HIS A 94 -3.93 2.95 2.86
N ARG A 95 -3.02 3.47 2.08
CA ARG A 95 -1.75 2.80 1.76
C ARG A 95 -0.66 3.41 2.62
N ALA A 96 -0.15 2.64 3.56
CA ALA A 96 0.80 3.11 4.56
C ALA A 96 2.00 3.84 3.95
N GLY A 97 2.29 5.04 4.46
CA GLY A 97 3.39 5.87 4.01
C GLY A 97 3.21 6.49 2.63
N ARG A 98 2.08 6.28 1.96
CA ARG A 98 1.88 6.71 0.57
C ARG A 98 0.70 7.67 0.40
N ARG A 99 -0.49 7.21 0.73
CA ARG A 99 -1.71 8.00 0.51
C ARG A 99 -2.86 7.48 1.35
N ALA A 100 -3.85 8.34 1.54
CA ALA A 100 -5.14 7.96 2.08
C ALA A 100 -6.24 8.68 1.29
N VAL A 101 -7.42 8.08 1.25
CA VAL A 101 -8.60 8.70 0.64
C VAL A 101 -9.71 8.71 1.67
N VAL A 102 -10.28 9.89 1.91
CA VAL A 102 -11.37 10.11 2.84
C VAL A 102 -12.60 10.54 2.06
N MET A 103 -13.71 9.86 2.30
CA MET A 103 -15.00 10.18 1.71
C MET A 103 -15.79 11.04 2.68
N GLU A 104 -16.13 12.25 2.26
CA GLU A 104 -16.99 13.17 3.00
C GLU A 104 -18.36 13.25 2.31
N ALA A 105 -19.34 13.89 2.95
CA ALA A 105 -20.70 13.94 2.42
C ALA A 105 -20.78 14.55 1.01
N SER A 106 -19.94 15.53 0.69
CA SER A 106 -19.99 16.28 -0.57
C SER A 106 -18.74 16.17 -1.43
N ARG A 107 -17.70 15.48 -0.96
CA ARG A 107 -16.43 15.41 -1.69
C ARG A 107 -15.58 14.22 -1.27
N VAL A 108 -14.60 13.91 -2.12
CA VAL A 108 -13.55 12.93 -1.84
C VAL A 108 -12.25 13.70 -1.63
N ARG A 109 -11.56 13.44 -0.53
CA ARG A 109 -10.28 14.08 -0.22
C ARG A 109 -9.16 13.05 -0.32
N LYS A 110 -8.15 13.37 -1.11
CA LYS A 110 -6.93 12.59 -1.22
C LYS A 110 -5.84 13.21 -0.35
N ILE A 111 -5.30 12.42 0.57
CA ILE A 111 -4.21 12.84 1.45
C ILE A 111 -2.94 12.16 0.95
N VAL A 112 -1.91 12.96 0.72
CA VAL A 112 -0.61 12.50 0.24
C VAL A 112 0.50 13.07 1.12
N ARG A 113 1.73 12.58 0.92
CA ARG A 113 2.87 13.11 1.64
C ARG A 113 3.02 14.61 1.37
N PRO A 114 3.49 15.42 2.35
CA PRO A 114 3.54 16.88 2.20
C PRO A 114 4.24 17.38 0.94
N HIS A 115 5.36 16.77 0.54
CA HIS A 115 6.07 17.19 -0.67
C HIS A 115 5.28 16.91 -1.96
N LYS A 116 4.50 15.83 -1.99
CA LYS A 116 3.62 15.52 -3.13
C LYS A 116 2.39 16.42 -3.15
N ALA A 117 1.87 16.80 -2.00
CA ALA A 117 0.76 17.73 -1.91
C ALA A 117 1.14 19.09 -2.54
N ALA A 118 2.32 19.59 -2.25
CA ALA A 118 2.84 20.82 -2.85
C ALA A 118 2.95 20.73 -4.38
N SER A 119 3.43 19.60 -4.90
CA SER A 119 3.54 19.36 -6.34
C SER A 119 2.17 19.33 -7.01
N LEU A 120 1.19 18.68 -6.40
CA LEU A 120 -0.18 18.60 -6.91
C LEU A 120 -0.85 19.98 -6.93
N VAL A 121 -0.68 20.77 -5.88
CA VAL A 121 -1.23 22.13 -5.83
C VAL A 121 -0.64 23.00 -6.94
N ARG A 122 0.66 22.93 -7.16
CA ARG A 122 1.32 23.66 -8.26
C ARG A 122 0.79 23.22 -9.64
N ALA A 123 0.61 21.95 -9.86
CA ALA A 123 0.07 21.42 -11.11
C ALA A 123 -1.35 21.92 -11.36
N HIS A 124 -2.21 21.91 -10.35
CA HIS A 124 -3.57 22.43 -10.43
C HIS A 124 -3.61 23.91 -10.71
N THR A 125 -2.77 24.68 -10.03
CA THR A 125 -2.68 26.13 -10.25
C THR A 125 -2.23 26.44 -11.68
N THR A 126 -1.26 25.71 -12.21
CA THR A 126 -0.80 25.87 -13.59
C THR A 126 -1.91 25.54 -14.58
N ALA A 127 -2.65 24.45 -14.38
CA ALA A 127 -3.75 24.07 -15.25
C ALA A 127 -4.88 25.12 -15.21
N ALA A 128 -5.21 25.63 -14.05
CA ALA A 128 -6.22 26.68 -13.90
C ALA A 128 -5.81 27.99 -14.60
N SER A 129 -4.50 28.30 -14.63
CA SER A 129 -3.99 29.49 -15.30
C SER A 129 -4.06 29.41 -16.83
N VAL A 130 -4.06 28.21 -17.38
CA VAL A 130 -4.14 27.96 -18.84
C VAL A 130 -5.60 27.96 -19.33
N LEU A 131 -6.52 27.73 -18.44
CA LEU A 131 -7.95 27.73 -18.73
C LEU A 131 -8.56 29.12 -18.56
#